data_c4852e0d734c4c6c79a781cae42d0926
#
_entry.id   c4852e0d734c4c6c79a781cae42d0926
#
_cell.length_a   1.000
_cell.length_b   1.000
_cell.length_c   1.000
_cell.angle_alpha   90.00
_cell.angle_beta   90.00
_cell.angle_gamma   90.00
#
_symmetry.space_group_name_H-M   'P 1'
#
loop_
_entity.id
_entity.type
_entity.pdbx_description
1 polymer ?
#
loop_
_entity_poly.entity_id
_entity_poly.type
_entity_poly.pdbx_seq_one_letter_code
_entity_poly.pdbx_strand_id
1 'polypeptide(L)'
;MHCPLCQSENDQKELFKTLNVFTSSGKLDKNPTQIKTTNDDGGGYCKGNNTITFTQCQDCGYIYNSIFDLNKISKEYQSEGYFSRKIVSKAMSNNIKTIKDKCLNYINKNSICLEIAPGSGDMVNALIRNVKFMYTVDPSLVSLEMENINNLKHIHGFFNFNILKDRLEHKIDFIIFRHL
;
A
#
# COMPACT_ATOMS: atom_id res chain seq x y z
N MET A 1 -10.57 22.77 -4.91
CA MET A 1 -9.96 21.45 -4.53
C MET A 1 -11.08 20.66 -3.87
N HIS A 2 -11.37 19.44 -4.34
CA HIS A 2 -12.47 18.63 -3.81
C HIS A 2 -12.02 17.84 -2.58
N CYS A 3 -12.91 17.67 -1.63
CA CYS A 3 -12.71 16.70 -0.56
C CYS A 3 -12.68 15.27 -1.15
N PRO A 4 -11.66 14.45 -0.89
CA PRO A 4 -11.59 13.13 -1.47
C PRO A 4 -12.63 12.14 -0.92
N LEU A 5 -13.27 12.47 0.21
CA LEU A 5 -14.30 11.63 0.82
C LEU A 5 -15.71 11.99 0.34
N CYS A 6 -16.13 13.25 0.49
CA CYS A 6 -17.51 13.67 0.17
C CYS A 6 -17.64 14.45 -1.14
N GLN A 7 -16.53 14.69 -1.85
CA GLN A 7 -16.45 15.43 -3.11
C GLN A 7 -16.88 16.91 -3.00
N SER A 8 -17.03 17.42 -1.80
CA SER A 8 -17.38 18.83 -1.59
C SER A 8 -16.31 19.77 -2.14
N GLU A 9 -16.75 20.84 -2.79
CA GLU A 9 -15.94 21.96 -3.27
C GLU A 9 -15.90 23.14 -2.29
N ASN A 10 -16.66 23.07 -1.21
CA ASN A 10 -16.75 24.13 -0.22
C ASN A 10 -15.42 24.41 0.47
N ASP A 11 -15.38 25.50 1.23
CA ASP A 11 -14.18 25.94 1.92
C ASP A 11 -13.51 24.84 2.73
N GLN A 12 -12.22 24.71 2.48
CA GLN A 12 -11.36 23.76 3.15
C GLN A 12 -10.48 24.52 4.15
N LYS A 13 -10.48 24.09 5.40
CA LYS A 13 -9.67 24.71 6.43
C LYS A 13 -8.28 24.09 6.49
N GLU A 14 -7.24 24.87 6.18
CA GLU A 14 -5.86 24.46 6.46
C GLU A 14 -5.66 24.38 7.98
N LEU A 15 -5.29 23.20 8.46
CA LEU A 15 -5.01 22.95 9.88
C LEU A 15 -3.53 23.11 10.19
N PHE A 16 -2.69 22.56 9.31
CA PHE A 16 -1.27 22.48 9.54
C PHE A 16 -0.53 22.37 8.21
N LYS A 17 0.56 23.10 8.10
CA LYS A 17 1.47 23.03 6.97
C LYS A 17 2.90 22.86 7.45
N THR A 18 3.61 21.90 6.91
CA THR A 18 5.03 21.71 7.19
C THR A 18 5.83 21.62 5.90
N LEU A 19 7.00 22.21 5.93
CA LEU A 19 7.94 22.26 4.82
C LEU A 19 9.10 21.29 5.08
N ASN A 20 9.77 20.88 4.03
CA ASN A 20 10.99 20.06 4.10
C ASN A 20 10.78 18.72 4.83
N VAL A 21 9.65 18.07 4.59
CA VAL A 21 9.38 16.75 5.16
C VAL A 21 10.26 15.71 4.48
N PHE A 22 10.84 14.85 5.29
CA PHE A 22 11.53 13.67 4.77
C PHE A 22 10.49 12.70 4.23
N THR A 23 10.60 12.34 2.96
CA THR A 23 9.87 11.20 2.41
C THR A 23 10.78 10.00 2.42
N SER A 24 10.41 8.98 3.16
CA SER A 24 11.07 7.69 3.09
C SER A 24 10.44 6.89 1.96
N SER A 25 11.19 6.65 0.90
CA SER A 25 10.83 5.68 -0.14
C SER A 25 11.23 4.25 0.24
N GLY A 26 11.68 4.03 1.47
CA GLY A 26 12.22 2.74 1.89
C GLY A 26 13.62 2.42 1.37
N LYS A 27 14.24 3.29 0.59
CA LYS A 27 15.67 3.15 0.24
C LYS A 27 16.52 3.50 1.45
N LEU A 28 17.16 2.51 2.02
CA LEU A 28 18.30 2.72 2.92
C LEU A 28 19.51 3.06 2.04
N ASP A 29 19.92 4.31 2.03
CA ASP A 29 21.20 4.68 1.43
C ASP A 29 22.32 4.04 2.25
N LYS A 30 23.25 3.35 1.56
CA LYS A 30 24.42 2.73 2.19
C LYS A 30 25.38 3.74 2.81
N ASN A 31 25.19 5.04 2.54
CA ASN A 31 25.98 6.14 3.06
C ASN A 31 25.11 7.27 3.62
N PRO A 32 24.66 7.18 4.89
CA PRO A 32 23.77 8.18 5.48
C PRO A 32 24.38 9.58 5.64
N THR A 33 25.68 9.73 5.38
CA THR A 33 26.39 11.02 5.49
C THR A 33 26.34 11.87 4.21
N GLN A 34 25.90 11.31 3.07
CA GLN A 34 25.69 12.07 1.86
C GLN A 34 24.21 12.35 1.64
N ILE A 35 23.72 13.40 2.26
CA ILE A 35 22.42 14.00 1.91
C ILE A 35 22.60 14.64 0.52
N LYS A 36 22.35 13.88 -0.54
CA LYS A 36 22.25 14.44 -1.87
C LYS A 36 21.01 15.30 -1.93
N THR A 37 21.19 16.60 -1.93
CA THR A 37 20.18 17.60 -2.25
C THR A 37 19.96 17.64 -3.77
N THR A 38 19.50 16.57 -4.37
CA THR A 38 19.13 16.59 -5.79
C THR A 38 17.62 16.61 -5.91
N ASN A 39 17.14 17.58 -6.64
CA ASN A 39 15.74 17.94 -6.79
C ASN A 39 14.88 16.89 -7.54
N ASP A 40 15.42 15.75 -7.95
CA ASP A 40 14.75 14.90 -8.95
C ASP A 40 14.70 13.41 -8.68
N ASP A 41 15.37 12.90 -7.68
CA ASP A 41 15.44 11.45 -7.56
C ASP A 41 14.60 10.93 -6.39
N GLY A 42 13.49 10.34 -6.73
CA GLY A 42 12.71 9.54 -5.81
C GLY A 42 13.59 8.46 -5.18
N GLY A 43 13.82 8.56 -3.91
CA GLY A 43 14.47 7.51 -3.16
C GLY A 43 15.77 7.90 -2.50
N GLY A 44 15.66 8.36 -1.34
CA GLY A 44 16.70 8.70 -0.39
C GLY A 44 16.10 9.63 0.65
N TYR A 45 16.72 9.79 1.77
CA TYR A 45 16.37 10.85 2.70
C TYR A 45 16.64 12.19 2.03
N CYS A 46 15.80 12.53 1.07
CA CYS A 46 15.87 13.83 0.45
C CYS A 46 15.32 14.81 1.47
N LYS A 47 16.13 15.78 1.86
CA LYS A 47 15.65 17.07 2.33
C LYS A 47 14.93 17.68 1.14
N GLY A 48 13.82 17.08 0.77
CA GLY A 48 13.04 17.47 -0.39
C GLY A 48 12.25 18.70 -0.06
N ASN A 49 11.95 19.48 -1.07
CA ASN A 49 10.91 20.51 -1.03
C ASN A 49 9.51 19.92 -0.83
N ASN A 50 9.41 18.80 -0.10
CA ASN A 50 8.14 18.17 0.16
C ASN A 50 7.42 18.94 1.26
N THR A 51 6.26 19.41 0.91
CA THR A 51 5.34 20.06 1.82
C THR A 51 4.21 19.08 2.10
N ILE A 52 3.78 19.02 3.34
CA ILE A 52 2.52 18.37 3.73
C ILE A 52 1.59 19.46 4.19
N THR A 53 0.37 19.46 3.69
CA THR A 53 -0.68 20.39 4.12
C THR A 53 -1.89 19.59 4.56
N PHE A 54 -2.13 19.52 5.86
CA PHE A 54 -3.34 18.91 6.41
C PHE A 54 -4.48 19.90 6.33
N THR A 55 -5.53 19.49 5.65
CA THR A 55 -6.72 20.28 5.39
C THR A 55 -7.94 19.53 5.88
N GLN A 56 -8.83 20.22 6.56
CA GLN A 56 -10.11 19.70 7.01
C GLN A 56 -11.24 20.16 6.10
N CYS A 57 -12.00 19.21 5.60
CA CYS A 57 -13.26 19.50 4.91
C CYS A 57 -14.28 20.05 5.91
N GLN A 58 -14.87 21.20 5.60
CA GLN A 58 -15.86 21.82 6.50
C GLN A 58 -17.23 21.14 6.46
N ASP A 59 -17.52 20.37 5.41
CA ASP A 59 -18.81 19.66 5.29
C ASP A 59 -18.82 18.31 6.01
N CYS A 60 -17.75 17.50 5.86
CA CYS A 60 -17.74 16.15 6.43
C CYS A 60 -16.70 15.95 7.56
N GLY A 61 -15.87 16.95 7.83
CA GLY A 61 -14.84 16.90 8.88
C GLY A 61 -13.61 16.07 8.53
N TYR A 62 -13.53 15.44 7.35
CA TYR A 62 -12.41 14.61 6.93
C TYR A 62 -11.12 15.43 6.82
N ILE A 63 -10.03 14.92 7.41
CA ILE A 63 -8.71 15.56 7.37
C ILE A 63 -7.81 14.78 6.41
N TYR A 64 -7.21 15.48 5.47
CA TYR A 64 -6.37 14.90 4.43
C TYR A 64 -5.20 15.80 4.03
N ASN A 65 -4.20 15.23 3.36
CA ASN A 65 -3.13 16.01 2.75
C ASN A 65 -3.62 16.59 1.42
N SER A 66 -3.90 17.89 1.39
CA SER A 66 -4.49 18.56 0.23
C SER A 66 -3.53 18.72 -0.96
N ILE A 67 -2.24 18.54 -0.75
CA ILE A 67 -1.21 18.59 -1.80
C ILE A 67 -0.67 17.20 -2.15
N PHE A 68 -1.42 16.15 -1.84
CA PHE A 68 -1.05 14.78 -2.20
C PHE A 68 -0.96 14.62 -3.72
N ASP A 69 0.18 14.11 -4.19
CA ASP A 69 0.43 13.85 -5.62
C ASP A 69 0.45 12.32 -5.86
N LEU A 70 -0.66 11.83 -6.41
CA LEU A 70 -0.81 10.42 -6.73
C LEU A 70 0.21 9.94 -7.78
N ASN A 71 0.56 10.80 -8.76
CA ASN A 71 1.49 10.42 -9.81
C ASN A 71 2.90 10.24 -9.26
N LYS A 72 3.30 11.10 -8.32
CA LYS A 72 4.59 10.98 -7.64
C LYS A 72 4.65 9.69 -6.83
N ILE A 73 3.63 9.42 -6.01
CA ILE A 73 3.56 8.20 -5.20
C ILE A 73 3.53 6.95 -6.09
N SER A 74 2.77 6.98 -7.19
CA SER A 74 2.72 5.87 -8.15
C SER A 74 4.10 5.52 -8.72
N LYS A 75 4.89 6.54 -9.09
CA LYS A 75 6.26 6.34 -9.58
C LYS A 75 7.18 5.74 -8.50
N GLU A 76 7.02 6.17 -7.26
CA GLU A 76 7.79 5.62 -6.14
C GLU A 76 7.49 4.13 -5.91
N TYR A 77 6.23 3.72 -5.90
CA TYR A 77 5.85 2.30 -5.79
C TYR A 77 6.37 1.43 -6.93
N GLN A 78 6.46 1.98 -8.14
CA GLN A 78 6.95 1.29 -9.33
C GLN A 78 8.48 1.36 -9.49
N SER A 79 9.19 2.05 -8.60
CA SER A 79 10.64 2.16 -8.68
C SER A 79 11.32 0.89 -8.16
N GLU A 80 12.47 0.54 -8.76
CA GLU A 80 13.32 -0.58 -8.29
C GLU A 80 13.80 -0.42 -6.84
N GLY A 81 13.74 0.78 -6.31
CA GLY A 81 14.14 1.08 -4.94
C GLY A 81 13.01 1.02 -3.94
N TYR A 82 11.79 0.75 -4.36
CA TYR A 82 10.71 0.54 -3.41
C TYR A 82 10.94 -0.76 -2.64
N PHE A 83 10.95 -0.65 -1.33
CA PHE A 83 11.17 -1.77 -0.43
C PHE A 83 9.92 -2.04 0.39
N SER A 84 9.25 -3.14 0.09
CA SER A 84 8.17 -3.64 0.94
C SER A 84 8.71 -4.32 2.19
N ARG A 85 7.99 -4.22 3.29
CA ARG A 85 8.35 -4.89 4.53
C ARG A 85 8.29 -6.41 4.33
N LYS A 86 9.45 -7.08 4.47
CA LYS A 86 9.53 -8.53 4.65
C LYS A 86 9.58 -8.86 6.14
N ILE A 87 9.24 -10.08 6.52
CA ILE A 87 9.44 -10.55 7.89
C ILE A 87 10.94 -10.53 8.21
N VAL A 88 11.37 -9.59 9.04
CA VAL A 88 12.77 -9.43 9.44
C VAL A 88 12.97 -9.61 10.95
N SER A 89 11.91 -9.86 11.70
CA SER A 89 11.99 -10.04 13.15
C SER A 89 11.00 -11.10 13.66
N LYS A 90 11.31 -11.66 14.83
CA LYS A 90 10.41 -12.58 15.53
C LYS A 90 9.05 -11.94 15.86
N ALA A 91 9.04 -10.65 16.19
CA ALA A 91 7.80 -9.92 16.45
C ALA A 91 6.91 -9.86 15.19
N MET A 92 7.49 -9.56 14.02
CA MET A 92 6.74 -9.54 12.76
C MET A 92 6.22 -10.94 12.41
N SER A 93 7.03 -11.98 12.57
CA SER A 93 6.62 -13.36 12.36
C SER A 93 5.45 -13.76 13.26
N ASN A 94 5.53 -13.42 14.56
CA ASN A 94 4.45 -13.68 15.50
C ASN A 94 3.17 -12.90 15.14
N ASN A 95 3.30 -11.66 14.66
CA ASN A 95 2.15 -10.86 14.22
C ASN A 95 1.44 -11.53 13.02
N ILE A 96 2.20 -11.94 11.99
CA ILE A 96 1.64 -12.67 10.85
C ILE A 96 0.93 -13.94 11.29
N LYS A 97 1.54 -14.72 12.19
CA LYS A 97 0.91 -15.92 12.76
C LYS A 97 -0.42 -15.59 13.45
N THR A 98 -0.43 -14.56 14.31
CA THR A 98 -1.65 -14.14 15.02
C THR A 98 -2.75 -13.72 14.06
N ILE A 99 -2.41 -12.97 13.01
CA ILE A 99 -3.38 -12.54 11.99
C ILE A 99 -3.90 -13.77 11.22
N LYS A 100 -3.00 -14.66 10.79
CA LYS A 100 -3.38 -15.92 10.16
C LYS A 100 -4.39 -16.70 10.99
N ASP A 101 -4.07 -16.93 12.28
CA ASP A 101 -4.92 -17.71 13.18
C ASP A 101 -6.33 -17.08 13.31
N LYS A 102 -6.41 -15.74 13.34
CA LYS A 102 -7.69 -15.03 13.29
C LYS A 102 -8.43 -15.23 11.97
N CYS A 103 -7.73 -15.13 10.82
CA CYS A 103 -8.32 -15.34 9.50
C CYS A 103 -8.90 -16.76 9.36
N LEU A 104 -8.24 -17.77 9.91
CA LEU A 104 -8.68 -19.18 9.85
C LEU A 104 -10.02 -19.45 10.54
N ASN A 105 -10.52 -18.54 11.37
CA ASN A 105 -11.88 -18.61 11.92
C ASN A 105 -12.96 -18.28 10.87
N TYR A 106 -12.59 -17.65 9.75
CA TYR A 106 -13.53 -17.14 8.74
C TYR A 106 -13.33 -17.76 7.36
N ILE A 107 -12.17 -18.40 7.11
CA ILE A 107 -11.81 -19.00 5.83
C ILE A 107 -11.53 -20.49 5.96
N ASN A 108 -11.67 -21.21 4.85
CA ASN A 108 -11.40 -22.64 4.75
C ASN A 108 -10.91 -23.00 3.33
N LYS A 109 -10.69 -24.30 3.09
CA LYS A 109 -10.20 -24.85 1.81
C LYS A 109 -11.08 -24.55 0.57
N ASN A 110 -12.30 -24.09 0.76
CA ASN A 110 -13.19 -23.70 -0.34
C ASN A 110 -13.25 -22.19 -0.54
N SER A 111 -12.68 -21.40 0.37
CA SER A 111 -12.74 -19.95 0.35
C SER A 111 -11.87 -19.36 -0.76
N ILE A 112 -12.38 -18.30 -1.35
CA ILE A 112 -11.69 -17.45 -2.32
C ILE A 112 -11.36 -16.12 -1.64
N CYS A 113 -10.08 -15.79 -1.55
CA CYS A 113 -9.62 -14.59 -0.86
C CYS A 113 -9.05 -13.54 -1.82
N LEU A 114 -9.12 -12.28 -1.42
CA LEU A 114 -8.45 -11.15 -2.06
C LEU A 114 -7.56 -10.45 -1.03
N GLU A 115 -6.28 -10.31 -1.30
CA GLU A 115 -5.40 -9.41 -0.53
C GLU A 115 -5.07 -8.16 -1.33
N ILE A 116 -5.34 -7.00 -0.73
CA ILE A 116 -5.01 -5.69 -1.30
C ILE A 116 -3.69 -5.22 -0.70
N ALA A 117 -2.76 -4.80 -1.55
CA ALA A 117 -1.41 -4.37 -1.21
C ALA A 117 -0.61 -5.40 -0.38
N PRO A 118 -0.46 -6.65 -0.87
CA PRO A 118 0.29 -7.70 -0.17
C PRO A 118 1.78 -7.39 0.01
N GLY A 119 2.33 -6.46 -0.75
CA GLY A 119 3.76 -6.17 -0.75
C GLY A 119 4.59 -7.41 -1.13
N SER A 120 5.45 -7.89 -0.24
CA SER A 120 6.26 -9.10 -0.44
C SER A 120 5.50 -10.42 -0.24
N GLY A 121 4.18 -10.39 0.01
CA GLY A 121 3.35 -11.59 0.10
C GLY A 121 3.44 -12.38 1.40
N ASP A 122 3.84 -11.79 2.51
CA ASP A 122 3.95 -12.49 3.78
C ASP A 122 2.64 -13.15 4.23
N MET A 123 1.50 -12.45 4.09
CA MET A 123 0.18 -13.01 4.41
C MET A 123 -0.29 -14.01 3.35
N VAL A 124 0.00 -13.75 2.07
CA VAL A 124 -0.24 -14.72 0.99
C VAL A 124 0.39 -16.06 1.34
N ASN A 125 1.70 -16.05 1.63
CA ASN A 125 2.45 -17.26 1.99
C ASN A 125 1.89 -17.96 3.24
N ALA A 126 1.37 -17.19 4.18
CA ALA A 126 0.75 -17.73 5.39
C ALA A 126 -0.60 -18.42 5.13
N LEU A 127 -1.39 -17.93 4.15
CA LEU A 127 -2.78 -18.36 3.95
C LEU A 127 -3.02 -19.22 2.72
N ILE A 128 -2.20 -19.13 1.68
CA ILE A 128 -2.47 -19.76 0.37
C ILE A 128 -2.76 -21.26 0.47
N ARG A 129 -2.12 -21.96 1.40
CA ARG A 129 -2.36 -23.38 1.64
C ARG A 129 -3.66 -23.71 2.39
N ASN A 130 -4.38 -22.69 2.88
CA ASN A 130 -5.59 -22.84 3.67
C ASN A 130 -6.87 -22.44 2.91
N VAL A 131 -6.73 -21.97 1.68
CA VAL A 131 -7.82 -21.50 0.84
C VAL A 131 -7.85 -22.23 -0.50
N LYS A 132 -8.94 -22.09 -1.25
CA LYS A 132 -9.06 -22.64 -2.60
C LYS A 132 -8.27 -21.82 -3.60
N PHE A 133 -8.37 -20.50 -3.52
CA PHE A 133 -7.74 -19.57 -4.45
C PHE A 133 -7.53 -18.20 -3.79
N MET A 134 -6.48 -17.49 -4.21
CA MET A 134 -6.24 -16.11 -3.81
C MET A 134 -6.07 -15.21 -5.02
N TYR A 135 -6.63 -14.01 -4.89
CA TYR A 135 -6.29 -12.87 -5.72
C TYR A 135 -5.44 -11.90 -4.91
N THR A 136 -4.53 -11.23 -5.59
CA THR A 136 -3.76 -10.12 -5.01
C THR A 136 -3.73 -8.95 -5.97
N VAL A 137 -3.70 -7.73 -5.44
CA VAL A 137 -3.55 -6.51 -6.22
C VAL A 137 -2.56 -5.57 -5.57
N ASP A 138 -1.50 -5.19 -6.29
CA ASP A 138 -0.41 -4.35 -5.79
C ASP A 138 0.35 -3.71 -6.95
N PRO A 139 0.66 -2.41 -6.91
CA PRO A 139 1.39 -1.72 -7.97
C PRO A 139 2.92 -1.87 -7.89
N SER A 140 3.45 -2.43 -6.81
CA SER A 140 4.89 -2.49 -6.57
C SER A 140 5.57 -3.62 -7.36
N LEU A 141 6.81 -3.39 -7.78
CA LEU A 141 7.59 -4.41 -8.48
C LEU A 141 7.89 -5.63 -7.59
N VAL A 142 8.01 -5.44 -6.29
CA VAL A 142 8.25 -6.56 -5.35
C VAL A 142 7.09 -7.55 -5.32
N SER A 143 5.89 -7.13 -5.66
CA SER A 143 4.71 -7.99 -5.69
C SER A 143 4.69 -8.97 -6.86
N LEU A 144 5.47 -8.73 -7.91
CA LEU A 144 5.60 -9.62 -9.07
C LEU A 144 6.19 -11.00 -8.72
N GLU A 145 6.91 -11.10 -7.61
CA GLU A 145 7.40 -12.40 -7.10
C GLU A 145 6.25 -13.40 -6.86
N MET A 146 5.01 -12.90 -6.69
CA MET A 146 3.84 -13.75 -6.44
C MET A 146 3.21 -14.35 -7.70
N GLU A 147 3.56 -13.90 -8.89
CA GLU A 147 2.97 -14.40 -10.14
C GLU A 147 3.17 -15.91 -10.35
N ASN A 148 4.19 -16.49 -9.72
CA ASN A 148 4.52 -17.91 -9.84
C ASN A 148 3.94 -18.78 -8.72
N ILE A 149 3.06 -18.25 -7.87
CA ILE A 149 2.44 -19.01 -6.78
C ILE A 149 1.21 -19.75 -7.32
N ASN A 150 1.17 -21.07 -7.12
CA ASN A 150 0.01 -21.88 -7.49
C ASN A 150 -1.24 -21.44 -6.72
N ASN A 151 -2.40 -21.52 -7.36
CA ASN A 151 -3.70 -21.10 -6.82
C ASN A 151 -3.78 -19.62 -6.46
N LEU A 152 -2.95 -18.79 -7.12
CA LEU A 152 -2.94 -17.35 -6.95
C LEU A 152 -2.99 -16.66 -8.33
N LYS A 153 -3.77 -15.59 -8.42
CA LYS A 153 -3.74 -14.65 -9.54
C LYS A 153 -3.34 -13.29 -9.03
N HIS A 154 -2.13 -12.86 -9.39
CA HIS A 154 -1.65 -11.52 -9.08
C HIS A 154 -2.15 -10.52 -10.13
N ILE A 155 -2.62 -9.36 -9.68
CA ILE A 155 -3.05 -8.25 -10.53
C ILE A 155 -2.12 -7.08 -10.23
N HIS A 156 -1.14 -6.88 -11.10
CA HIS A 156 -0.21 -5.76 -10.97
C HIS A 156 -0.92 -4.44 -11.27
N GLY A 157 -0.97 -3.55 -10.29
CA GLY A 157 -1.62 -2.24 -10.40
C GLY A 157 -2.25 -1.75 -9.10
N PHE A 158 -2.70 -0.50 -9.10
CA PHE A 158 -3.45 0.05 -7.98
C PHE A 158 -4.83 -0.60 -7.87
N PHE A 159 -5.30 -0.74 -6.63
CA PHE A 159 -6.66 -1.19 -6.40
C PHE A 159 -7.66 -0.21 -7.01
N ASN A 160 -8.47 -0.73 -7.92
CA ASN A 160 -9.61 -0.04 -8.51
C ASN A 160 -10.73 -1.06 -8.71
N PHE A 161 -11.86 -0.84 -8.07
CA PHE A 161 -12.97 -1.79 -8.11
C PHE A 161 -13.46 -2.08 -9.53
N ASN A 162 -13.54 -1.06 -10.39
CA ASN A 162 -14.03 -1.24 -11.77
C ASN A 162 -13.10 -2.09 -12.63
N ILE A 163 -11.78 -1.94 -12.43
CA ILE A 163 -10.78 -2.76 -13.12
C ILE A 163 -10.74 -4.16 -12.54
N LEU A 164 -10.83 -4.26 -11.20
CA LEU A 164 -10.71 -5.53 -10.50
C LEU A 164 -11.86 -6.47 -10.82
N LYS A 165 -13.11 -5.97 -10.81
CA LYS A 165 -14.31 -6.79 -11.10
C LYS A 165 -14.24 -7.56 -12.41
N ASP A 166 -13.61 -6.98 -13.45
CA ASP A 166 -13.49 -7.58 -14.77
C ASP A 166 -12.35 -8.62 -14.86
N ARG A 167 -11.50 -8.69 -13.83
CA ARG A 167 -10.37 -9.62 -13.73
C ARG A 167 -10.61 -10.77 -12.75
N LEU A 168 -11.69 -10.71 -11.98
CA LEU A 168 -12.07 -11.75 -11.05
C LEU A 168 -12.92 -12.81 -11.78
N GLU A 169 -12.51 -14.06 -11.69
CA GLU A 169 -13.22 -15.22 -12.23
C GLU A 169 -14.12 -15.88 -11.17
N HIS A 170 -13.94 -15.49 -9.92
CA HIS A 170 -14.64 -16.07 -8.78
C HIS A 170 -15.21 -14.96 -7.88
N LYS A 171 -16.29 -15.30 -7.19
CA LYS A 171 -16.79 -14.46 -6.11
C LYS A 171 -15.83 -14.50 -4.92
N ILE A 172 -15.50 -13.32 -4.38
CA ILE A 172 -14.62 -13.21 -3.21
C ILE A 172 -15.42 -13.44 -1.92
N ASP A 173 -14.94 -14.36 -1.09
CA ASP A 173 -15.51 -14.66 0.22
C ASP A 173 -14.87 -13.84 1.34
N PHE A 174 -13.60 -13.48 1.19
CA PHE A 174 -12.83 -12.80 2.23
C PHE A 174 -11.81 -11.82 1.66
N ILE A 175 -11.77 -10.62 2.21
CA ILE A 175 -10.85 -9.56 1.79
C ILE A 175 -9.87 -9.26 2.93
N ILE A 176 -8.60 -9.17 2.59
CA ILE A 176 -7.51 -8.81 3.50
C ILE A 176 -6.86 -7.53 2.98
N PHE A 177 -6.67 -6.55 3.86
CA PHE A 177 -5.84 -5.39 3.60
C PHE A 177 -5.15 -4.94 4.89
N ARG A 178 -3.90 -4.54 4.78
CA ARG A 178 -3.07 -4.16 5.92
C ARG A 178 -2.12 -3.04 5.53
N HIS A 179 -2.00 -2.04 6.39
CA HIS A 179 -1.02 -0.96 6.22
C HIS A 179 -1.17 -0.17 4.89
N LEU A 180 -2.40 0.10 4.52
CA LEU A 180 -2.73 0.98 3.38
C LEU A 180 -2.63 2.45 3.77
#